data_04fb81506cb98b3a8c91a785f1a8d127
#
_entry.id   04fb81506cb98b3a8c91a785f1a8d127
#
_cell.length_a   1.000
_cell.length_b   1.000
_cell.length_c   1.000
_cell.angle_alpha   90.00
_cell.angle_beta   90.00
_cell.angle_gamma   90.00
#
_symmetry.space_group_name_H-M   'P 1'
#
loop_
_entity.id
_entity.type
_entity.pdbx_description
1 polymer ?
#
loop_
_entity_poly.entity_id
_entity_poly.type
_entity_poly.pdbx_seq_one_letter_code
_entity_poly.pdbx_strand_id
1 'polypeptide(L)'
;MTTFEKLQSVTETAQNEQDLPDFLAERIFRIIDNQDQFHARDAEIDNLAEKVANYDTYGQTGYLGMGVNNVILEKALNRLEG
;
A
#
# COMPACT_ATOMS: atom_id res chain seq x y z
N MET A 1 11.80 10.87 8.02
CA MET A 1 10.52 10.49 7.34
C MET A 1 9.80 9.45 8.18
N THR A 2 8.54 9.67 8.47
CA THR A 2 7.76 8.69 9.23
C THR A 2 7.27 7.59 8.30
N THR A 3 6.84 6.48 8.90
CA THR A 3 6.28 5.37 8.15
C THR A 3 5.07 5.80 7.33
N PHE A 4 4.25 6.68 7.89
CA PHE A 4 3.06 7.16 7.19
C PHE A 4 3.43 8.10 6.04
N GLU A 5 4.46 8.90 6.19
CA GLU A 5 4.93 9.74 5.09
C GLU A 5 5.48 8.88 3.95
N LYS A 6 6.21 7.83 4.30
CA LYS A 6 6.69 6.87 3.31
C LYS A 6 5.51 6.22 2.58
N LEU A 7 4.49 5.81 3.33
CA LEU A 7 3.31 5.19 2.74
C LEU A 7 2.60 6.14 1.78
N GLN A 8 2.46 7.40 2.18
CA GLN A 8 1.83 8.40 1.32
C GLN A 8 2.62 8.59 0.02
N SER A 9 3.94 8.72 0.15
CA SER A 9 4.81 8.94 -1.00
C SER A 9 4.73 7.79 -2.00
N VAL A 10 4.84 6.54 -1.53
CA VAL A 10 4.79 5.40 -2.42
C VAL A 10 3.41 5.21 -3.05
N THR A 11 2.36 5.58 -2.31
CA THR A 11 1.00 5.49 -2.83
C THR A 11 0.79 6.47 -3.97
N GLU A 12 1.25 7.70 -3.79
CA GLU A 12 1.15 8.72 -4.84
C GLU A 12 1.93 8.31 -6.08
N THR A 13 3.12 7.77 -5.88
CA THR A 13 3.93 7.27 -6.98
C THR A 13 3.23 6.13 -7.72
N ALA A 14 2.62 5.21 -6.98
CA ALA A 14 1.92 4.10 -7.58
C ALA A 14 0.72 4.57 -8.40
N GLN A 15 0.00 5.58 -7.92
CA GLN A 15 -1.11 6.15 -8.67
C GLN A 15 -0.64 6.79 -9.98
N ASN A 16 0.49 7.48 -9.93
CA ASN A 16 1.00 8.21 -11.08
C ASN A 16 1.70 7.33 -12.09
N GLU A 17 2.41 6.33 -11.63
CA GLU A 17 3.28 5.53 -12.48
C GLU A 17 2.80 4.10 -12.72
N GLN A 18 2.00 3.57 -11.81
CA GLN A 18 1.56 2.18 -11.86
C GLN A 18 0.05 2.02 -11.97
N ASP A 19 -0.67 3.11 -12.17
CA ASP A 19 -2.14 3.10 -12.31
C ASP A 19 -2.83 2.41 -11.14
N LEU A 20 -2.38 2.67 -9.92
CA LEU A 20 -3.01 2.11 -8.74
C LEU A 20 -4.49 2.50 -8.71
N PRO A 21 -5.41 1.53 -8.56
CA PRO A 21 -6.83 1.84 -8.54
C PRO A 21 -7.20 2.82 -7.43
N ASP A 22 -8.08 3.75 -7.74
CA ASP A 22 -8.50 4.79 -6.79
C ASP A 22 -9.06 4.20 -5.50
N PHE A 23 -9.83 3.11 -5.59
CA PHE A 23 -10.44 2.56 -4.39
C PHE A 23 -9.40 2.02 -3.41
N LEU A 24 -8.29 1.51 -3.91
CA LEU A 24 -7.20 1.06 -3.06
C LEU A 24 -6.45 2.25 -2.48
N ALA A 25 -6.18 3.25 -3.31
CA ALA A 25 -5.50 4.45 -2.85
C ALA A 25 -6.31 5.15 -1.76
N GLU A 26 -7.63 5.24 -1.91
CA GLU A 26 -8.48 5.85 -0.91
C GLU A 26 -8.41 5.12 0.42
N ARG A 27 -8.37 3.79 0.39
CA ARG A 27 -8.24 3.02 1.62
C ARG A 27 -6.91 3.31 2.31
N ILE A 28 -5.84 3.43 1.53
CA ILE A 28 -4.52 3.73 2.07
C ILE A 28 -4.51 5.14 2.67
N PHE A 29 -5.05 6.12 1.96
CA PHE A 29 -5.11 7.49 2.47
C PHE A 29 -5.96 7.60 3.73
N ARG A 30 -7.00 6.79 3.83
CA ARG A 30 -7.82 6.74 5.05
C ARG A 30 -6.99 6.26 6.24
N ILE A 31 -6.12 5.29 6.02
CA ILE A 31 -5.21 4.82 7.06
C ILE A 31 -4.26 5.95 7.47
N ILE A 32 -3.73 6.66 6.49
CA ILE A 32 -2.83 7.78 6.77
C ILE A 32 -3.54 8.88 7.54
N ASP A 33 -4.78 9.17 7.20
CA ASP A 33 -5.58 10.18 7.92
C ASP A 33 -5.90 9.77 9.35
N ASN A 34 -5.86 8.48 9.65
CA ASN A 34 -6.16 7.95 10.97
C ASN A 34 -4.91 7.37 11.63
N GLN A 35 -3.80 8.04 11.50
CA GLN A 35 -2.51 7.58 12.03
C GLN A 35 -2.59 7.18 13.49
N ASP A 36 -3.35 7.93 14.29
CA ASP A 36 -3.46 7.64 15.71
C ASP A 36 -4.00 6.24 16.00
N GLN A 37 -4.88 5.74 15.12
CA GLN A 37 -5.45 4.42 15.29
C GLN A 37 -4.47 3.30 14.92
N PHE A 38 -3.51 3.62 14.08
CA PHE A 38 -2.55 2.63 13.58
C PHE A 38 -1.15 2.82 14.16
N HIS A 39 -1.02 3.70 15.13
CA HIS A 39 0.28 4.02 15.70
C HIS A 39 1.00 2.78 16.26
N ALA A 40 0.26 1.88 16.90
CA ALA A 40 0.84 0.67 17.47
C ALA A 40 1.15 -0.41 16.42
N ARG A 41 0.77 -0.16 15.18
CA ARG A 41 0.95 -1.11 14.08
C ARG A 41 1.97 -0.62 13.06
N ASP A 42 2.94 0.13 13.54
CA ASP A 42 3.94 0.76 12.66
C ASP A 42 4.63 -0.25 11.73
N ALA A 43 4.96 -1.43 12.24
CA ALA A 43 5.60 -2.46 11.43
C ALA A 43 4.69 -2.93 10.29
N GLU A 44 3.40 -3.03 10.54
CA GLU A 44 2.44 -3.43 9.52
C GLU A 44 2.26 -2.33 8.47
N ILE A 45 2.28 -1.08 8.91
CA ILE A 45 2.22 0.06 7.99
C ILE A 45 3.46 0.09 7.10
N ASP A 46 4.63 -0.17 7.68
CA ASP A 46 5.86 -0.22 6.91
C ASP A 46 5.81 -1.35 5.86
N ASN A 47 5.29 -2.51 6.23
CA ASN A 47 5.08 -3.61 5.30
C ASN A 47 4.14 -3.22 4.17
N LEU A 48 3.07 -2.51 4.50
CA LEU A 48 2.14 -2.03 3.48
C LEU A 48 2.84 -1.07 2.52
N ALA A 49 3.65 -0.17 3.07
CA ALA A 49 4.39 0.78 2.25
C ALA A 49 5.32 0.06 1.27
N GLU A 50 5.98 -0.99 1.73
CA GLU A 50 6.84 -1.79 0.86
C GLU A 50 6.06 -2.50 -0.24
N LYS A 51 4.87 -2.99 0.10
CA LYS A 51 4.00 -3.62 -0.89
C LYS A 51 3.55 -2.61 -1.95
N VAL A 52 3.18 -1.41 -1.52
CA VAL A 52 2.79 -0.36 -2.45
C VAL A 52 3.96 0.05 -3.33
N ALA A 53 5.16 0.14 -2.75
CA ALA A 53 6.36 0.50 -3.51
C ALA A 53 6.67 -0.54 -4.60
N ASN A 54 6.30 -1.80 -4.37
CA ASN A 54 6.50 -2.88 -5.33
C ASN A 54 5.25 -3.16 -6.16
N TYR A 55 4.23 -2.34 -6.02
CA TYR A 55 3.00 -2.51 -6.78
C TYR A 55 3.27 -2.36 -8.27
N ASP A 56 2.69 -3.27 -9.04
CA ASP A 56 2.87 -3.26 -10.49
C ASP A 56 1.52 -3.62 -11.12
N THR A 57 0.96 -2.69 -11.88
CA THR A 57 -0.29 -2.92 -12.59
C THR A 57 -0.16 -4.11 -13.55
N TYR A 58 1.03 -4.31 -14.05
CA TYR A 58 1.33 -5.42 -14.93
C TYR A 58 1.93 -6.58 -14.13
N GLY A 59 1.34 -6.83 -12.99
CA GLY A 59 1.83 -7.82 -12.04
C GLY A 59 1.99 -9.22 -12.60
N GLN A 60 1.35 -9.49 -13.71
CA GLN A 60 1.54 -10.77 -14.38
C GLN A 60 2.98 -10.98 -14.81
N THR A 61 3.76 -9.88 -14.91
CA THR A 61 5.17 -10.01 -15.20
C THR A 61 5.94 -10.48 -14.00
N GLY A 62 5.30 -10.44 -12.84
CA GLY A 62 5.90 -10.96 -11.62
C GLY A 62 5.80 -12.47 -11.56
N TYR A 63 6.07 -13.13 -12.64
CA TYR A 63 5.95 -14.59 -12.71
C TYR A 63 6.81 -15.30 -11.68
N LEU A 64 7.77 -14.64 -11.13
CA LEU A 64 8.59 -15.20 -10.04
C LEU A 64 8.02 -14.86 -8.67
N GLY A 65 6.82 -14.30 -8.63
CA GLY A 65 6.19 -13.96 -7.37
C GLY A 65 6.72 -12.68 -6.74
N MET A 66 7.42 -11.88 -7.51
CA MET A 66 8.05 -10.66 -7.03
C MET A 66 7.13 -9.43 -7.10
N GLY A 67 6.09 -9.51 -7.90
CA GLY A 67 5.19 -8.38 -8.08
C GLY A 67 4.05 -8.37 -7.09
N VAL A 68 3.60 -7.17 -6.72
CA VAL A 68 2.44 -7.00 -5.87
C VAL A 68 1.26 -6.57 -6.76
N ASN A 69 0.18 -7.33 -6.70
CA ASN A 69 -1.01 -7.01 -7.46
C ASN A 69 -2.14 -6.55 -6.53
N ASN A 70 -3.30 -6.22 -7.13
CA ASN A 70 -4.44 -5.73 -6.37
C ASN A 70 -4.88 -6.69 -5.27
N VAL A 71 -4.86 -7.97 -5.53
CA VAL A 71 -5.31 -8.98 -4.57
C VAL A 71 -4.42 -8.98 -3.34
N ILE A 72 -3.12 -8.92 -3.54
CA ILE A 72 -2.15 -8.90 -2.44
C ILE A 72 -2.34 -7.64 -1.61
N LEU A 73 -2.50 -6.50 -2.30
CA LEU A 73 -2.68 -5.23 -1.62
C LEU A 73 -3.98 -5.18 -0.83
N GLU A 74 -5.07 -5.68 -1.41
CA GLU A 74 -6.35 -5.76 -0.71
C GLU A 74 -6.26 -6.61 0.54
N LYS A 75 -5.57 -7.74 0.46
CA LYS A 75 -5.39 -8.61 1.63
C LYS A 75 -4.63 -7.90 2.73
N ALA A 76 -3.60 -7.14 2.38
CA ALA A 76 -2.84 -6.38 3.36
C ALA A 76 -3.71 -5.31 4.03
N LEU A 77 -4.53 -4.62 3.24
CA LEU A 77 -5.44 -3.61 3.75
C LEU A 77 -6.52 -4.22 4.65
N ASN A 78 -7.07 -5.36 4.25
CA ASN A 78 -8.07 -6.06 5.05
C ASN A 78 -7.51 -6.46 6.41
N ARG A 79 -6.27 -6.86 6.46
CA ARG A 79 -5.60 -7.18 7.73
C ARG A 79 -5.52 -5.99 8.65
N LEU A 80 -5.17 -4.84 8.09
CA LEU A 80 -5.02 -3.62 8.88
C LEU A 80 -6.36 -3.10 9.37
N GLU A 81 -7.37 -3.16 8.53
CA GLU A 81 -8.68 -2.60 8.86
C GLU A 81 -9.58 -3.58 9.60
N GLY A 82 -9.27 -4.80 9.49
CA GLY A 82 -10.15 -5.80 9.99
C GLY A 82 -9.76 -6.71 11.03
#